data_a2318efaf50177a8e32206e6e3ba8a2f
#
_entry.id   a2318efaf50177a8e32206e6e3ba8a2f
#
_cell.length_a   1.000
_cell.length_b   1.000
_cell.length_c   1.000
_cell.angle_alpha   90.00
_cell.angle_beta   90.00
_cell.angle_gamma   90.00
#
_symmetry.space_group_name_H-M   'P 1'
#
loop_
_entity.id
_entity.type
_entity.pdbx_description
1 polymer ?
#
loop_
_entity_poly.entity_id
_entity_poly.type
_entity_poly.pdbx_seq_one_letter_code
_entity_poly.pdbx_strand_id
1 'polypeptide(L)'
;MIKKENLDKTSAWPFVEAKKMLRERKSFIEKKGKITLQTGYGPSGLPHIGTFGEVARTSMMVNAINQLTDLPTEIITFSDDMDGLRKVPDNVPQRDLLEKNLHKPLTQVPDPFNKFDSFGEHNNEMLKNFLNSFNFKYSFKSSTFLYKSGFFNSSLQTILKNYDGIMNIILPTLGKERQ
;
A
#
# COMPACT_ATOMS: atom_id res chain seq x y z
N MET A 1 8.60 -30.10 3.82
CA MET A 1 9.36 -29.09 4.61
C MET A 1 10.75 -28.94 4.00
N ILE A 2 11.15 -27.71 3.63
CA ILE A 2 12.49 -27.45 3.10
C ILE A 2 13.47 -27.51 4.27
N LYS A 3 14.60 -28.27 4.11
CA LYS A 3 15.62 -28.34 5.18
C LYS A 3 16.23 -26.96 5.42
N LYS A 4 16.43 -26.60 6.68
CA LYS A 4 16.95 -25.29 7.10
C LYS A 4 18.30 -24.94 6.45
N GLU A 5 19.17 -25.94 6.24
CA GLU A 5 20.46 -25.80 5.52
C GLU A 5 20.31 -25.34 4.07
N ASN A 6 19.20 -25.67 3.40
CA ASN A 6 18.93 -25.22 2.03
C ASN A 6 18.42 -23.78 1.99
N LEU A 7 17.81 -23.29 3.08
CA LEU A 7 17.34 -21.89 3.17
C LEU A 7 18.49 -20.92 3.24
N ASP A 8 19.62 -21.31 3.88
CA ASP A 8 20.80 -20.43 3.98
C ASP A 8 21.54 -20.25 2.64
N LYS A 9 21.49 -21.27 1.79
CA LYS A 9 22.21 -21.30 0.49
C LYS A 9 21.37 -20.81 -0.70
N THR A 10 20.05 -20.63 -0.53
CA THR A 10 19.19 -20.25 -1.65
C THR A 10 19.46 -18.83 -2.14
N SER A 11 19.54 -18.69 -3.48
CA SER A 11 19.64 -17.42 -4.21
C SER A 11 18.27 -16.90 -4.68
N ALA A 12 17.17 -17.57 -4.33
CA ALA A 12 15.83 -17.08 -4.68
C ALA A 12 15.58 -15.70 -4.06
N TRP A 13 15.19 -14.74 -4.89
CA TRP A 13 15.09 -13.33 -4.50
C TRP A 13 14.30 -13.08 -3.21
N PRO A 14 13.14 -13.76 -2.90
CA PRO A 14 12.41 -13.48 -1.68
C PRO A 14 13.23 -13.81 -0.42
N PHE A 15 14.03 -14.88 -0.47
CA PHE A 15 14.90 -15.26 0.64
C PHE A 15 16.11 -14.35 0.77
N VAL A 16 16.69 -13.90 -0.35
CA VAL A 16 17.81 -12.96 -0.35
C VAL A 16 17.37 -11.64 0.32
N GLU A 17 16.25 -11.09 -0.11
CA GLU A 17 15.71 -9.85 0.46
C GLU A 17 15.23 -10.02 1.91
N ALA A 18 14.59 -11.14 2.24
CA ALA A 18 14.18 -11.44 3.62
C ALA A 18 15.38 -11.50 4.57
N LYS A 19 16.45 -12.22 4.21
CA LYS A 19 17.69 -12.29 5.01
C LYS A 19 18.34 -10.92 5.18
N LYS A 20 18.40 -10.14 4.11
CA LYS A 20 18.92 -8.76 4.14
C LYS A 20 18.13 -7.90 5.11
N MET A 21 16.80 -7.89 4.99
CA MET A 21 15.91 -7.13 5.87
C MET A 21 16.03 -7.55 7.33
N LEU A 22 16.01 -8.86 7.62
CA LEU A 22 16.16 -9.38 8.97
C LEU A 22 17.48 -8.96 9.62
N ARG A 23 18.57 -8.93 8.86
CA ARG A 23 19.89 -8.47 9.31
C ARG A 23 19.92 -6.96 9.54
N GLU A 24 19.50 -6.18 8.54
CA GLU A 24 19.64 -4.71 8.55
C GLU A 24 18.65 -4.03 9.49
N ARG A 25 17.50 -4.65 9.75
CA ARG A 25 16.45 -4.11 10.62
C ARG A 25 16.31 -4.84 11.96
N LYS A 26 17.30 -5.64 12.36
CA LYS A 26 17.25 -6.52 13.52
C LYS A 26 16.75 -5.81 14.78
N SER A 27 17.39 -4.72 15.19
CA SER A 27 17.03 -3.97 16.42
C SER A 27 15.62 -3.39 16.36
N PHE A 28 15.18 -2.93 15.18
CA PHE A 28 13.83 -2.42 14.99
C PHE A 28 12.78 -3.53 15.09
N ILE A 29 13.05 -4.67 14.45
CA ILE A 29 12.18 -5.86 14.46
C ILE A 29 12.04 -6.41 15.88
N GLU A 30 13.14 -6.55 16.60
CA GLU A 30 13.15 -6.99 18.01
C GLU A 30 12.31 -6.07 18.91
N LYS A 31 12.45 -4.75 18.73
CA LYS A 31 11.65 -3.78 19.47
C LYS A 31 10.15 -3.85 19.15
N LYS A 32 9.78 -4.14 17.89
CA LYS A 32 8.38 -4.22 17.45
C LYS A 32 7.73 -5.57 17.74
N GLY A 33 8.50 -6.65 17.80
CA GLY A 33 8.03 -8.01 18.00
C GLY A 33 7.21 -8.58 16.84
N LYS A 34 7.14 -7.87 15.70
CA LYS A 34 6.45 -8.29 14.47
C LYS A 34 7.05 -7.63 13.24
N ILE A 35 6.77 -8.20 12.07
CA ILE A 35 7.19 -7.68 10.76
C ILE A 35 5.94 -7.32 9.97
N THR A 36 5.83 -6.04 9.60
CA THR A 36 4.75 -5.54 8.76
C THR A 36 5.32 -5.14 7.40
N LEU A 37 4.75 -5.69 6.33
CA LEU A 37 5.02 -5.29 4.96
C LEU A 37 3.79 -4.57 4.41
N GLN A 38 4.00 -3.60 3.53
CA GLN A 38 2.92 -2.79 2.97
C GLN A 38 2.97 -2.80 1.46
N THR A 39 1.79 -2.90 0.84
CA THR A 39 1.56 -2.61 -0.58
C THR A 39 0.72 -1.36 -0.71
N GLY A 40 0.93 -0.56 -1.76
CA GLY A 40 0.13 0.61 -2.08
C GLY A 40 -0.88 0.31 -3.20
N TYR A 41 -2.02 0.96 -3.15
CA TYR A 41 -3.03 0.92 -4.19
C TYR A 41 -3.69 2.29 -4.36
N GLY A 42 -3.53 2.88 -5.55
CA GLY A 42 -4.29 4.08 -5.94
C GLY A 42 -5.59 3.66 -6.62
N PRO A 43 -6.77 3.82 -5.97
CA PRO A 43 -8.05 3.32 -6.49
C PRO A 43 -8.65 4.23 -7.58
N SER A 44 -7.82 4.72 -8.49
CA SER A 44 -8.22 5.55 -9.64
C SER A 44 -8.67 4.72 -10.87
N GLY A 45 -8.72 3.40 -10.76
CA GLY A 45 -9.15 2.45 -11.77
C GLY A 45 -9.33 1.06 -11.19
N LEU A 46 -9.90 0.15 -11.99
CA LEU A 46 -10.13 -1.22 -11.57
C LEU A 46 -8.80 -1.96 -11.30
N PRO A 47 -8.77 -2.91 -10.34
CA PRO A 47 -7.59 -3.75 -10.10
C PRO A 47 -7.16 -4.50 -11.36
N HIS A 48 -5.87 -4.63 -11.54
CA HIS A 48 -5.27 -5.29 -12.71
C HIS A 48 -4.02 -6.11 -12.33
N ILE A 49 -3.36 -6.69 -13.33
CA ILE A 49 -2.18 -7.56 -13.12
C ILE A 49 -1.05 -6.89 -12.32
N GLY A 50 -0.89 -5.57 -12.44
CA GLY A 50 0.06 -4.81 -11.63
C GLY A 50 -0.29 -4.86 -10.14
N THR A 51 -1.58 -4.66 -9.81
CA THR A 51 -2.10 -4.76 -8.44
C THR A 51 -1.89 -6.17 -7.88
N PHE A 52 -2.15 -7.22 -8.69
CA PHE A 52 -1.84 -8.60 -8.33
C PHE A 52 -0.34 -8.77 -8.03
N GLY A 53 0.52 -8.28 -8.92
CA GLY A 53 1.96 -8.42 -8.80
C GLY A 53 2.53 -7.79 -7.53
N GLU A 54 1.99 -6.67 -7.07
CA GLU A 54 2.36 -6.02 -5.81
C GLU A 54 2.09 -6.94 -4.61
N VAL A 55 0.87 -7.45 -4.50
CA VAL A 55 0.48 -8.30 -3.36
C VAL A 55 1.14 -9.68 -3.45
N ALA A 56 1.28 -10.25 -4.65
CA ALA A 56 1.94 -11.53 -4.86
C ALA A 56 3.42 -11.49 -4.44
N ARG A 57 4.18 -10.47 -4.88
CA ARG A 57 5.58 -10.30 -4.47
C ARG A 57 5.72 -10.11 -2.97
N THR A 58 4.85 -9.31 -2.36
CA THR A 58 4.84 -9.10 -0.92
C THR A 58 4.51 -10.39 -0.17
N SER A 59 3.57 -11.19 -0.68
CA SER A 59 3.25 -12.51 -0.12
C SER A 59 4.41 -13.50 -0.23
N MET A 60 5.18 -13.48 -1.32
CA MET A 60 6.42 -14.27 -1.47
C MET A 60 7.46 -13.88 -0.41
N MET A 61 7.60 -12.57 -0.14
CA MET A 61 8.47 -12.09 0.94
C MET A 61 8.02 -12.59 2.30
N VAL A 62 6.72 -12.47 2.62
CA VAL A 62 6.16 -12.99 3.88
C VAL A 62 6.40 -14.49 4.02
N ASN A 63 6.18 -15.27 2.96
CA ASN A 63 6.43 -16.70 2.97
C ASN A 63 7.91 -17.03 3.23
N ALA A 64 8.84 -16.28 2.66
CA ALA A 64 10.26 -16.44 2.93
C ALA A 64 10.61 -16.07 4.38
N ILE A 65 10.08 -14.97 4.90
CA ILE A 65 10.28 -14.54 6.30
C ILE A 65 9.77 -15.61 7.27
N ASN A 66 8.56 -16.13 7.07
CA ASN A 66 7.96 -17.16 7.93
C ASN A 66 8.72 -18.50 7.93
N GLN A 67 9.57 -18.74 6.92
CA GLN A 67 10.48 -19.88 6.92
C GLN A 67 11.82 -19.59 7.62
N LEU A 68 12.19 -18.33 7.76
CA LEU A 68 13.44 -17.89 8.38
C LEU A 68 13.29 -17.50 9.86
N THR A 69 12.07 -17.17 10.31
CA THR A 69 11.78 -16.73 11.68
C THR A 69 10.36 -17.07 12.09
N ASP A 70 10.12 -17.23 13.39
CA ASP A 70 8.79 -17.45 13.98
C ASP A 70 8.07 -16.13 14.33
N LEU A 71 8.62 -14.99 13.95
CA LEU A 71 8.01 -13.68 14.24
C LEU A 71 6.70 -13.52 13.46
N PRO A 72 5.65 -12.96 14.09
CA PRO A 72 4.41 -12.65 13.41
C PRO A 72 4.63 -11.70 12.23
N THR A 73 4.00 -12.01 11.10
CA THR A 73 4.04 -11.20 9.89
C THR A 73 2.65 -10.68 9.52
N GLU A 74 2.60 -9.48 8.96
CA GLU A 74 1.37 -8.86 8.47
C GLU A 74 1.61 -8.19 7.12
N ILE A 75 0.68 -8.33 6.18
CA ILE A 75 0.61 -7.54 4.95
C ILE A 75 -0.48 -6.48 5.13
N ILE A 76 -0.12 -5.22 5.00
CA ILE A 76 -1.07 -4.12 4.88
C ILE A 76 -1.25 -3.80 3.40
N THR A 77 -2.47 -3.90 2.90
CA THR A 77 -2.86 -3.33 1.61
C THR A 77 -3.46 -1.95 1.87
N PHE A 78 -2.69 -0.92 1.56
CA PHE A 78 -3.04 0.46 1.82
C PHE A 78 -3.63 1.09 0.57
N SER A 79 -4.85 1.63 0.70
CA SER A 79 -5.52 2.35 -0.38
C SER A 79 -5.34 3.86 -0.21
N ASP A 80 -4.79 4.51 -1.24
CA ASP A 80 -4.67 5.97 -1.35
C ASP A 80 -5.98 6.59 -1.90
N ASP A 81 -7.10 6.24 -1.28
CA ASP A 81 -8.46 6.63 -1.72
C ASP A 81 -8.78 8.13 -1.51
N MET A 82 -7.89 8.88 -0.88
CA MET A 82 -7.93 10.35 -0.85
C MET A 82 -7.29 11.01 -2.08
N ASP A 83 -6.59 10.25 -2.91
CA ASP A 83 -6.00 10.79 -4.14
C ASP A 83 -7.06 11.38 -5.06
N GLY A 84 -6.68 12.44 -5.79
CA GLY A 84 -7.56 13.07 -6.76
C GLY A 84 -7.72 12.24 -8.04
N LEU A 85 -8.91 12.24 -8.63
CA LEU A 85 -9.15 11.69 -9.96
C LEU A 85 -8.40 12.53 -11.01
N ARG A 86 -7.25 12.06 -11.48
CA ARG A 86 -6.37 12.82 -12.40
C ARG A 86 -6.79 12.69 -13.86
N LYS A 87 -7.38 11.55 -14.22
CA LYS A 87 -7.89 11.27 -15.57
C LYS A 87 -9.03 10.28 -15.49
N VAL A 88 -9.91 10.28 -16.47
CA VAL A 88 -10.97 9.30 -16.60
C VAL A 88 -10.37 8.00 -17.16
N PRO A 89 -10.55 6.85 -16.47
CA PRO A 89 -10.14 5.55 -17.00
C PRO A 89 -10.93 5.18 -18.26
N ASP A 90 -10.31 4.44 -19.18
CA ASP A 90 -10.95 4.09 -20.45
C ASP A 90 -12.00 2.97 -20.31
N ASN A 91 -11.90 2.17 -19.26
CA ASN A 91 -12.70 0.98 -19.03
C ASN A 91 -13.82 1.16 -18.01
N VAL A 92 -14.30 2.39 -17.83
CA VAL A 92 -15.40 2.71 -16.91
C VAL A 92 -16.58 3.36 -17.64
N PRO A 93 -17.82 3.14 -17.20
CA PRO A 93 -19.01 3.81 -17.75
C PRO A 93 -19.07 5.28 -17.29
N GLN A 94 -20.05 6.02 -17.83
CA GLN A 94 -20.39 7.39 -17.42
C GLN A 94 -19.19 8.36 -17.44
N ARG A 95 -18.45 8.37 -18.55
CA ARG A 95 -17.26 9.23 -18.73
C ARG A 95 -17.53 10.70 -18.41
N ASP A 96 -18.65 11.25 -18.90
CA ASP A 96 -19.04 12.65 -18.65
C ASP A 96 -19.23 12.96 -17.18
N LEU A 97 -19.71 11.99 -16.38
CA LEU A 97 -19.83 12.11 -14.93
C LEU A 97 -18.44 12.25 -14.30
N LEU A 98 -17.51 11.40 -14.72
CA LEU A 98 -16.15 11.40 -14.18
C LEU A 98 -15.37 12.65 -14.63
N GLU A 99 -15.53 13.10 -15.87
CA GLU A 99 -14.90 14.33 -16.38
C GLU A 99 -15.31 15.57 -15.56
N LYS A 100 -16.58 15.69 -15.19
CA LYS A 100 -17.09 16.76 -14.31
C LYS A 100 -16.55 16.69 -12.87
N ASN A 101 -15.96 15.57 -12.49
CA ASN A 101 -15.43 15.33 -11.16
C ASN A 101 -13.91 15.16 -11.13
N LEU A 102 -13.20 15.52 -12.21
CA LEU A 102 -11.74 15.55 -12.23
C LEU A 102 -11.18 16.40 -11.08
N HIS A 103 -10.04 15.98 -10.57
CA HIS A 103 -9.30 16.58 -9.45
C HIS A 103 -9.99 16.52 -8.08
N LYS A 104 -11.20 15.98 -7.97
CA LYS A 104 -11.81 15.69 -6.66
C LYS A 104 -11.19 14.42 -6.07
N PRO A 105 -11.10 14.32 -4.72
CA PRO A 105 -10.73 13.07 -4.05
C PRO A 105 -11.63 11.92 -4.52
N LEU A 106 -11.06 10.73 -4.74
CA LEU A 106 -11.81 9.58 -5.26
C LEU A 106 -13.04 9.21 -4.40
N THR A 107 -12.96 9.48 -3.09
CA THR A 107 -14.10 9.34 -2.15
C THR A 107 -15.20 10.39 -2.30
N GLN A 108 -15.00 11.43 -3.13
CA GLN A 108 -15.99 12.45 -3.47
C GLN A 108 -16.45 12.37 -4.93
N VAL A 109 -15.87 11.45 -5.71
CA VAL A 109 -16.29 11.18 -7.08
C VAL A 109 -17.44 10.19 -7.03
N PRO A 110 -18.62 10.49 -7.61
CA PRO A 110 -19.72 9.53 -7.66
C PRO A 110 -19.31 8.23 -8.36
N ASP A 111 -19.85 7.09 -7.89
CA ASP A 111 -19.55 5.80 -8.52
C ASP A 111 -20.18 5.71 -9.92
N PRO A 112 -19.39 5.57 -11.01
CA PRO A 112 -19.93 5.47 -12.36
C PRO A 112 -20.70 4.16 -12.62
N PHE A 113 -20.61 3.19 -11.71
CA PHE A 113 -21.34 1.92 -11.78
C PHE A 113 -22.63 1.93 -10.93
N ASN A 114 -22.90 2.99 -10.18
CA ASN A 114 -24.05 3.14 -9.27
C ASN A 114 -24.21 1.98 -8.26
N LYS A 115 -23.12 1.44 -7.75
CA LYS A 115 -23.13 0.33 -6.78
C LYS A 115 -22.69 0.75 -5.38
N PHE A 116 -21.92 1.82 -5.27
CA PHE A 116 -21.34 2.34 -4.03
C PHE A 116 -21.50 3.85 -3.97
N ASP A 117 -21.25 4.44 -2.81
CA ASP A 117 -21.38 5.89 -2.60
C ASP A 117 -20.32 6.70 -3.36
N SER A 118 -19.17 6.12 -3.66
CA SER A 118 -18.10 6.77 -4.38
C SER A 118 -17.30 5.83 -5.27
N PHE A 119 -16.60 6.41 -6.24
CA PHE A 119 -15.69 5.67 -7.12
C PHE A 119 -14.49 5.08 -6.34
N GLY A 120 -14.02 5.79 -5.31
CA GLY A 120 -12.99 5.26 -4.40
C GLY A 120 -13.45 4.02 -3.66
N GLU A 121 -14.68 4.03 -3.13
CA GLU A 121 -15.26 2.88 -2.44
C GLU A 121 -15.49 1.70 -3.40
N HIS A 122 -16.03 1.97 -4.60
CA HIS A 122 -16.19 0.95 -5.62
C HIS A 122 -14.87 0.20 -5.90
N ASN A 123 -13.80 0.95 -6.17
CA ASN A 123 -12.50 0.36 -6.49
C ASN A 123 -11.87 -0.34 -5.27
N ASN A 124 -12.09 0.16 -4.06
CA ASN A 124 -11.65 -0.51 -2.83
C ASN A 124 -12.34 -1.88 -2.66
N GLU A 125 -13.64 -1.97 -2.91
CA GLU A 125 -14.37 -3.25 -2.86
C GLU A 125 -13.93 -4.19 -3.98
N MET A 126 -13.70 -3.68 -5.20
CA MET A 126 -13.15 -4.49 -6.30
C MET A 126 -11.77 -5.04 -5.93
N LEU A 127 -10.91 -4.24 -5.30
CA LEU A 127 -9.61 -4.71 -4.82
C LEU A 127 -9.75 -5.84 -3.80
N LYS A 128 -10.59 -5.67 -2.78
CA LYS A 128 -10.81 -6.68 -1.76
C LYS A 128 -11.33 -7.99 -2.37
N ASN A 129 -12.32 -7.90 -3.24
CA ASN A 129 -12.87 -9.07 -3.94
C ASN A 129 -11.80 -9.77 -4.80
N PHE A 130 -11.01 -8.98 -5.53
CA PHE A 130 -9.92 -9.49 -6.36
C PHE A 130 -8.87 -10.23 -5.52
N LEU A 131 -8.39 -9.63 -4.43
CA LEU A 131 -7.38 -10.25 -3.56
C LEU A 131 -7.92 -11.50 -2.85
N ASN A 132 -9.18 -11.46 -2.42
CA ASN A 132 -9.84 -12.59 -1.77
C ASN A 132 -10.00 -13.78 -2.73
N SER A 133 -10.25 -13.54 -4.03
CA SER A 133 -10.35 -14.62 -5.02
C SER A 133 -9.06 -15.42 -5.20
N PHE A 134 -7.91 -14.83 -4.83
CA PHE A 134 -6.61 -15.50 -4.82
C PHE A 134 -6.18 -15.97 -3.43
N ASN A 135 -7.06 -15.89 -2.43
CA ASN A 135 -6.78 -16.27 -1.04
C ASN A 135 -5.59 -15.55 -0.41
N PHE A 136 -5.29 -14.33 -0.82
CA PHE A 136 -4.27 -13.52 -0.15
C PHE A 136 -4.69 -13.18 1.28
N LYS A 137 -3.72 -13.25 2.21
CA LYS A 137 -3.91 -12.82 3.61
C LYS A 137 -3.36 -11.41 3.76
N TYR A 138 -4.21 -10.45 4.08
CA TYR A 138 -3.86 -9.05 4.21
C TYR A 138 -4.80 -8.31 5.18
N SER A 139 -4.35 -7.16 5.67
CA SER A 139 -5.17 -6.17 6.39
C SER A 139 -5.39 -4.97 5.46
N PHE A 140 -6.63 -4.72 5.07
CA PHE A 140 -6.96 -3.55 4.26
C PHE A 140 -6.97 -2.28 5.11
N LYS A 141 -6.38 -1.19 4.60
CA LYS A 141 -6.38 0.13 5.21
C LYS A 141 -6.75 1.19 4.17
N SER A 142 -7.75 2.02 4.48
CA SER A 142 -8.14 3.19 3.70
C SER A 142 -7.46 4.44 4.26
N SER A 143 -6.80 5.22 3.42
CA SER A 143 -6.22 6.51 3.83
C SER A 143 -7.30 7.45 4.36
N THR A 144 -8.45 7.54 3.68
CA THR A 144 -9.59 8.36 4.12
C THR A 144 -10.05 7.99 5.53
N PHE A 145 -10.22 6.69 5.81
CA PHE A 145 -10.62 6.24 7.14
C PHE A 145 -9.58 6.60 8.20
N LEU A 146 -8.29 6.36 7.92
CA LEU A 146 -7.21 6.63 8.87
C LEU A 146 -7.04 8.12 9.16
N TYR A 147 -7.16 8.98 8.16
CA TYR A 147 -7.16 10.44 8.37
C TYR A 147 -8.38 10.91 9.17
N LYS A 148 -9.58 10.48 8.79
CA LYS A 148 -10.82 10.88 9.49
C LYS A 148 -10.90 10.38 10.93
N SER A 149 -10.32 9.19 11.21
CA SER A 149 -10.26 8.65 12.58
C SER A 149 -9.22 9.31 13.47
N GLY A 150 -8.39 10.21 12.92
CA GLY A 150 -7.31 10.86 13.66
C GLY A 150 -6.08 9.98 13.89
N PHE A 151 -6.00 8.81 13.24
CA PHE A 151 -4.87 7.88 13.39
C PHE A 151 -3.50 8.55 13.15
N PHE A 152 -3.45 9.49 12.22
CA PHE A 152 -2.21 10.20 11.89
C PHE A 152 -1.98 11.49 12.69
N ASN A 153 -2.89 11.93 13.56
CA ASN A 153 -2.83 13.25 14.21
C ASN A 153 -1.50 13.48 14.96
N SER A 154 -1.04 12.52 15.74
CA SER A 154 0.23 12.66 16.48
C SER A 154 1.44 12.73 15.55
N SER A 155 1.44 11.95 14.48
CA SER A 155 2.50 11.97 13.45
C SER A 155 2.50 13.28 12.70
N LEU A 156 1.33 13.79 12.30
CA LEU A 156 1.19 15.07 11.62
C LEU A 156 1.66 16.24 12.51
N GLN A 157 1.30 16.23 13.79
CA GLN A 157 1.81 17.23 14.75
C GLN A 157 3.34 17.19 14.87
N THR A 158 3.93 16.00 14.88
CA THR A 158 5.39 15.83 14.93
C THR A 158 6.03 16.38 13.64
N ILE A 159 5.45 16.10 12.47
CA ILE A 159 5.93 16.64 11.18
C ILE A 159 5.86 18.16 11.17
N LEU A 160 4.73 18.74 11.61
CA LEU A 160 4.57 20.21 11.67
C LEU A 160 5.60 20.87 12.60
N LYS A 161 5.89 20.28 13.76
CA LYS A 161 6.90 20.81 14.68
C LYS A 161 8.32 20.77 14.12
N ASN A 162 8.59 19.89 13.17
CA ASN A 162 9.91 19.70 12.55
C ASN A 162 9.91 20.10 11.06
N TYR A 163 8.94 20.90 10.63
CA TYR A 163 8.69 21.20 9.22
C TYR A 163 9.96 21.72 8.49
N ASP A 164 10.61 22.73 9.02
CA ASP A 164 11.79 23.35 8.38
C ASP A 164 12.94 22.35 8.25
N GLY A 165 13.19 21.55 9.27
CA GLY A 165 14.21 20.50 9.24
C GLY A 165 13.93 19.43 8.17
N ILE A 166 12.67 19.02 8.06
CA ILE A 166 12.22 18.06 7.05
C ILE A 166 12.36 18.65 5.63
N MET A 167 11.91 19.91 5.44
CA MET A 167 12.00 20.59 4.14
C MET A 167 13.44 20.77 3.69
N ASN A 168 14.34 21.15 4.59
CA ASN A 168 15.78 21.28 4.29
C ASN A 168 16.43 19.97 3.81
N ILE A 169 15.91 18.82 4.24
CA ILE A 169 16.38 17.50 3.79
C ILE A 169 15.73 17.09 2.47
N ILE A 170 14.42 17.32 2.33
CA ILE A 170 13.65 16.81 1.18
C ILE A 170 13.85 17.67 -0.06
N LEU A 171 13.76 18.99 0.04
CA LEU A 171 13.80 19.90 -1.12
C LEU A 171 15.01 19.65 -2.02
N PRO A 172 16.25 19.51 -1.51
CA PRO A 172 17.42 19.26 -2.37
C PRO A 172 17.36 17.94 -3.15
N THR A 173 16.48 16.99 -2.74
CA THR A 173 16.33 15.68 -3.41
C THR A 173 15.27 15.71 -4.52
N LEU A 174 14.49 16.77 -4.61
CA LEU A 174 13.43 16.93 -5.61
C LEU A 174 14.02 17.46 -6.93
N GLY A 175 13.34 17.17 -8.05
CA GLY A 175 13.65 17.81 -9.33
C GLY A 175 13.41 19.33 -9.27
N LYS A 176 14.11 20.08 -10.10
CA LYS A 176 14.06 21.57 -10.12
C LYS A 176 12.63 22.12 -10.26
N GLU A 177 11.76 21.37 -10.95
CA GLU A 177 10.35 21.74 -11.15
C GLU A 177 9.49 21.57 -9.88
N ARG A 178 10.04 21.01 -8.81
CA ARG A 178 9.34 20.73 -7.54
C ARG A 178 9.99 21.39 -6.32
N GLN A 179 11.05 22.13 -6.52
CA GLN A 179 11.69 22.96 -5.51
C GLN A 179 11.06 24.35 -5.52
#